data_79154ca39d6c2aa129acbcc73384e13e
#
_entry.id   79154ca39d6c2aa129acbcc73384e13e
#
_cell.length_a   1.000
_cell.length_b   1.000
_cell.length_c   1.000
_cell.angle_alpha   90.00
_cell.angle_beta   90.00
_cell.angle_gamma   90.00
#
_symmetry.space_group_name_H-M   'P 1'
#
loop_
_entity.id
_entity.type
_entity.pdbx_description
1 polymer ?
#
loop_
_entity_poly.entity_id
_entity_poly.type
_entity_poly.pdbx_seq_one_letter_code
_entity_poly.pdbx_strand_id
1 'polypeptide(L)'
;MSSDYFPSYDGKLPKVKKHHRPANPESSLHLKHRETARIFLLNPSGELFLIKTHWDPGTGLPPRWLTPGGGVDKGETILEAAVRELFEETGLKVKPEALGELELSLPFKMEWVSGHYETGIAHFYRFVVTADFKMDDSNWTQDEKRDVIEYRWWNIADLLQSGEIVGPPGLAEYLENHFSGR
;
A
#
# COMPACT_ATOMS: atom_id res chain seq x y z
N MET A 1 20.29 4.03 -16.91
CA MET A 1 19.22 4.34 -15.96
C MET A 1 19.58 3.61 -14.70
N SER A 2 20.00 4.33 -13.67
CA SER A 2 20.52 3.74 -12.42
C SER A 2 19.35 3.25 -11.60
N SER A 3 19.32 1.96 -11.34
CA SER A 3 18.43 1.35 -10.36
C SER A 3 19.08 1.51 -8.99
N ASP A 4 18.92 2.68 -8.37
CA ASP A 4 19.26 2.85 -6.95
C ASP A 4 18.21 2.14 -6.10
N TYR A 5 18.16 0.81 -6.26
CA TYR A 5 17.38 -0.05 -5.44
C TYR A 5 18.15 -0.37 -4.17
N PHE A 6 17.51 -0.23 -3.03
CA PHE A 6 18.11 -0.46 -1.71
C PHE A 6 18.90 -1.77 -1.65
N PRO A 7 20.11 -1.75 -1.12
CA PRO A 7 20.82 -2.98 -0.80
C PRO A 7 20.00 -3.77 0.21
N SER A 8 19.99 -5.08 0.05
CA SER A 8 19.30 -6.09 0.86
C SER A 8 19.01 -5.64 2.29
N TYR A 9 17.72 -5.34 2.55
CA TYR A 9 17.24 -5.03 3.89
C TYR A 9 17.40 -6.26 4.78
N ASP A 10 18.22 -6.15 5.83
CA ASP A 10 18.54 -7.23 6.77
C ASP A 10 17.49 -7.42 7.88
N GLY A 11 16.26 -6.87 7.69
CA GLY A 11 15.17 -6.96 8.66
C GLY A 11 15.34 -6.08 9.90
N LYS A 12 16.40 -5.26 9.98
CA LYS A 12 16.62 -4.37 11.10
C LYS A 12 16.33 -2.94 10.70
N LEU A 13 15.21 -2.40 11.17
CA LEU A 13 14.96 -0.96 11.11
C LEU A 13 16.18 -0.22 11.72
N PRO A 14 16.69 0.83 11.08
CA PRO A 14 17.71 1.65 11.70
C PRO A 14 17.21 2.11 13.05
N LYS A 15 17.94 1.80 14.12
CA LYS A 15 17.60 2.24 15.48
C LYS A 15 17.53 3.76 15.45
N VAL A 16 16.32 4.29 15.52
CA VAL A 16 16.10 5.73 15.70
C VAL A 16 16.67 6.09 17.05
N LYS A 17 17.89 6.58 17.06
CA LYS A 17 18.45 7.19 18.28
C LYS A 17 17.58 8.39 18.58
N LYS A 18 17.04 8.46 19.81
CA LYS A 18 16.46 9.68 20.35
C LYS A 18 17.57 10.73 20.40
N HIS A 19 17.69 11.52 19.35
CA HIS A 19 18.67 12.60 19.30
C HIS A 19 17.98 13.93 19.49
N HIS A 20 18.60 14.75 20.31
CA HIS A 20 18.42 16.18 20.32
C HIS A 20 18.35 16.70 18.88
N ARG A 21 17.33 17.53 18.64
CA ARG A 21 17.03 18.19 17.38
C ARG A 21 18.30 18.85 16.84
N PRO A 22 19.00 18.30 15.83
CA PRO A 22 20.05 19.05 15.19
C PRO A 22 19.41 20.17 14.37
N ALA A 23 19.97 21.34 14.44
CA ALA A 23 19.61 22.48 13.62
C ALA A 23 20.14 22.30 12.17
N ASN A 24 19.82 21.14 11.55
CA ASN A 24 20.19 20.87 10.17
C ASN A 24 18.92 20.82 9.32
N PRO A 25 18.82 21.64 8.25
CA PRO A 25 17.64 21.67 7.37
C PRO A 25 17.28 20.31 6.78
N GLU A 26 18.23 19.40 6.59
CA GLU A 26 17.97 18.05 6.06
C GLU A 26 17.15 17.16 6.99
N SER A 27 17.19 17.39 8.31
CA SER A 27 16.36 16.62 9.27
C SER A 27 14.87 17.00 9.24
N SER A 28 14.53 18.15 8.63
CA SER A 28 13.17 18.62 8.48
C SER A 28 12.42 17.97 7.30
N LEU A 29 13.11 17.25 6.43
CA LEU A 29 12.52 16.64 5.23
C LEU A 29 11.79 15.33 5.52
N HIS A 30 12.17 14.61 6.58
CA HIS A 30 11.42 13.42 7.02
C HIS A 30 10.17 13.85 7.79
N LEU A 31 9.00 13.58 7.23
CA LEU A 31 7.72 14.01 7.77
C LEU A 31 7.18 13.05 8.84
N LYS A 32 7.15 11.77 8.52
CA LYS A 32 6.60 10.74 9.41
C LYS A 32 7.06 9.33 9.05
N HIS A 33 6.92 8.43 10.01
CA HIS A 33 6.97 6.99 9.81
C HIS A 33 5.61 6.38 10.15
N ARG A 34 5.08 5.48 9.31
CA ARG A 34 3.77 4.88 9.53
C ARG A 34 3.73 3.40 9.16
N GLU A 35 2.91 2.67 9.91
CA GLU A 35 2.50 1.31 9.55
C GLU A 35 1.22 1.39 8.72
N THR A 36 1.12 0.55 7.70
CA THR A 36 -0.11 0.41 6.91
C THR A 36 -0.49 -1.06 6.79
N ALA A 37 -1.78 -1.34 6.80
CA ALA A 37 -2.34 -2.65 6.52
C ALA A 37 -2.92 -2.66 5.11
N ARG A 38 -2.58 -3.67 4.31
CA ARG A 38 -2.93 -3.80 2.90
C ARG A 38 -3.46 -5.20 2.60
N ILE A 39 -4.30 -5.32 1.58
CA ILE A 39 -4.89 -6.60 1.22
C ILE A 39 -4.63 -6.93 -0.25
N PHE A 40 -3.97 -8.06 -0.53
CA PHE A 40 -4.01 -8.70 -1.83
C PHE A 40 -5.40 -9.29 -2.04
N LEU A 41 -6.32 -8.45 -2.53
CA LEU A 41 -7.68 -8.86 -2.82
C LEU A 41 -7.70 -9.51 -4.20
N LEU A 42 -7.95 -10.82 -4.25
CA LEU A 42 -7.94 -11.61 -5.47
C LEU A 42 -9.35 -12.10 -5.80
N ASN A 43 -9.67 -12.18 -7.07
CA ASN A 43 -10.86 -12.90 -7.52
C ASN A 43 -10.53 -14.39 -7.78
N PRO A 44 -11.54 -15.25 -8.05
CA PRO A 44 -11.31 -16.67 -8.32
C PRO A 44 -10.45 -16.94 -9.56
N SER A 45 -10.31 -15.97 -10.46
CA SER A 45 -9.43 -16.06 -11.64
C SER A 45 -7.98 -15.65 -11.36
N GLY A 46 -7.68 -15.23 -10.10
CA GLY A 46 -6.35 -14.78 -9.69
C GLY A 46 -6.00 -13.35 -10.10
N GLU A 47 -6.97 -12.57 -10.54
CA GLU A 47 -6.77 -11.15 -10.81
C GLU A 47 -6.75 -10.37 -9.49
N LEU A 48 -5.91 -9.34 -9.43
CA LEU A 48 -5.70 -8.49 -8.28
C LEU A 48 -6.57 -7.23 -8.37
N PHE A 49 -7.35 -6.95 -7.33
CA PHE A 49 -8.12 -5.73 -7.22
C PHE A 49 -7.24 -4.57 -6.80
N LEU A 50 -7.24 -3.50 -7.56
CA LEU A 50 -6.49 -2.29 -7.27
C LEU A 50 -7.36 -1.06 -7.42
N ILE A 51 -7.02 -0.03 -6.66
CA ILE A 51 -7.62 1.30 -6.66
C ILE A 51 -6.56 2.29 -7.15
N LYS A 52 -6.85 3.02 -8.21
CA LYS A 52 -6.00 4.11 -8.71
C LYS A 52 -6.40 5.40 -8.03
N THR A 53 -5.46 6.00 -7.35
CA THR A 53 -5.72 7.22 -6.60
C THR A 53 -4.69 8.30 -6.90
N HIS A 54 -5.14 9.56 -6.85
CA HIS A 54 -4.22 10.68 -6.75
C HIS A 54 -3.47 10.62 -5.43
N TRP A 55 -2.20 10.95 -5.50
CA TRP A 55 -1.48 11.26 -4.29
C TRP A 55 -1.85 12.67 -3.84
N ASP A 56 -1.59 12.98 -2.55
CA ASP A 56 -1.78 14.35 -2.09
C ASP A 56 -1.14 15.34 -3.09
N PRO A 57 -1.90 16.30 -3.64
CA PRO A 57 -1.40 17.25 -4.63
C PRO A 57 -0.13 17.99 -4.19
N GLY A 58 0.06 18.19 -2.88
CA GLY A 58 1.26 18.81 -2.31
C GLY A 58 2.53 18.00 -2.52
N THR A 59 2.43 16.69 -2.83
CA THR A 59 3.59 15.85 -3.10
C THR A 59 4.18 16.02 -4.50
N GLY A 60 3.36 16.45 -5.47
CA GLY A 60 3.71 16.48 -6.89
C GLY A 60 3.85 15.11 -7.55
N LEU A 61 3.46 14.03 -6.85
CA LEU A 61 3.58 12.67 -7.36
C LEU A 61 2.42 12.29 -8.28
N PRO A 62 2.67 11.47 -9.33
CA PRO A 62 1.62 11.01 -10.23
C PRO A 62 0.70 10.01 -9.51
N PRO A 63 -0.53 9.82 -10.04
CA PRO A 63 -1.44 8.77 -9.57
C PRO A 63 -0.81 7.39 -9.63
N ARG A 64 -1.27 6.50 -8.75
CA ARG A 64 -0.76 5.13 -8.66
C ARG A 64 -1.85 4.15 -8.30
N TRP A 65 -1.61 2.90 -8.64
CA TRP A 65 -2.44 1.77 -8.25
C TRP A 65 -2.01 1.24 -6.88
N LEU A 66 -2.97 1.12 -5.99
CA LEU A 66 -2.77 0.60 -4.64
C LEU A 66 -3.71 -0.58 -4.39
N THR A 67 -3.26 -1.53 -3.60
CA THR A 67 -4.16 -2.53 -3.01
C THR A 67 -5.05 -1.86 -1.97
N PRO A 68 -6.27 -2.37 -1.71
CA PRO A 68 -7.08 -1.93 -0.59
C PRO A 68 -6.28 -1.89 0.71
N GLY A 69 -6.51 -0.86 1.52
CA GLY A 69 -5.87 -0.69 2.81
C GLY A 69 -5.33 0.70 3.09
N GLY A 70 -5.02 0.96 4.34
CA GLY A 70 -4.59 2.27 4.82
C GLY A 70 -3.76 2.22 6.09
N GLY A 71 -3.76 3.32 6.83
CA GLY A 71 -2.96 3.48 8.05
C GLY A 71 -3.48 2.63 9.20
N VAL A 72 -2.57 2.16 10.03
CA VAL A 72 -2.91 1.52 11.30
C VAL A 72 -3.14 2.62 12.34
N ASP A 73 -4.31 2.63 12.96
CA ASP A 73 -4.68 3.61 13.96
C ASP A 73 -4.05 3.32 15.32
N LYS A 74 -4.00 4.36 16.17
CA LYS A 74 -3.42 4.21 17.50
C LYS A 74 -4.22 3.22 18.36
N GLY A 75 -3.57 2.14 18.75
CA GLY A 75 -4.15 1.07 19.56
C GLY A 75 -4.82 -0.03 18.78
N GLU A 76 -4.84 0.07 17.45
CA GLU A 76 -5.30 -0.95 16.54
C GLU A 76 -4.15 -1.92 16.20
N THR A 77 -4.45 -3.18 16.04
CA THR A 77 -3.51 -4.14 15.45
C THR A 77 -3.51 -4.04 13.93
N ILE A 78 -2.45 -4.51 13.28
CA ILE A 78 -2.36 -4.53 11.81
C ILE A 78 -3.52 -5.32 11.18
N LEU A 79 -3.91 -6.43 11.81
CA LEU A 79 -5.02 -7.26 11.33
C LEU A 79 -6.38 -6.54 11.46
N GLU A 80 -6.61 -5.85 12.56
CA GLU A 80 -7.82 -5.03 12.74
C GLU A 80 -7.89 -3.90 11.71
N ALA A 81 -6.76 -3.21 11.46
CA ALA A 81 -6.67 -2.21 10.42
C ALA A 81 -6.99 -2.81 9.03
N ALA A 82 -6.44 -3.98 8.71
CA ALA A 82 -6.72 -4.66 7.44
C ALA A 82 -8.22 -4.94 7.24
N VAL A 83 -8.91 -5.43 8.27
CA VAL A 83 -10.36 -5.71 8.23
C VAL A 83 -11.16 -4.42 8.08
N ARG A 84 -10.83 -3.38 8.84
CA ARG A 84 -11.50 -2.07 8.78
C ARG A 84 -11.35 -1.44 7.40
N GLU A 85 -10.13 -1.33 6.90
CA GLU A 85 -9.82 -0.73 5.61
C GLU A 85 -10.48 -1.49 4.44
N LEU A 86 -10.46 -2.83 4.50
CA LEU A 86 -11.14 -3.65 3.49
C LEU A 86 -12.63 -3.35 3.43
N PHE A 87 -13.28 -3.18 4.59
CA PHE A 87 -14.69 -2.80 4.65
C PHE A 87 -14.91 -1.36 4.19
N GLU A 88 -14.10 -0.41 4.63
CA GLU A 88 -14.24 1.01 4.28
C GLU A 88 -14.08 1.23 2.79
N GLU A 89 -13.06 0.63 2.18
CA GLU A 89 -12.75 0.86 0.77
C GLU A 89 -13.53 -0.01 -0.23
N THR A 90 -14.05 -1.17 0.19
CA THR A 90 -14.69 -2.13 -0.74
C THR A 90 -16.08 -2.60 -0.33
N GLY A 91 -16.55 -2.25 0.87
CA GLY A 91 -17.80 -2.76 1.44
C GLY A 91 -17.73 -4.22 1.93
N LEU A 92 -16.58 -4.88 1.78
CA LEU A 92 -16.44 -6.31 2.08
C LEU A 92 -16.26 -6.55 3.58
N LYS A 93 -17.23 -7.22 4.18
CA LYS A 93 -17.19 -7.61 5.60
C LYS A 93 -16.60 -8.99 5.76
N VAL A 94 -15.44 -9.05 6.40
CA VAL A 94 -14.75 -10.30 6.71
C VAL A 94 -14.47 -10.39 8.21
N LYS A 95 -14.34 -11.61 8.72
CA LYS A 95 -13.80 -11.81 10.06
C LYS A 95 -12.27 -11.78 10.00
N PRO A 96 -11.57 -11.32 11.05
CA PRO A 96 -10.11 -11.29 11.07
C PRO A 96 -9.45 -12.62 10.69
N GLU A 97 -10.02 -13.74 11.16
CA GLU A 97 -9.49 -15.07 10.88
C GLU A 97 -9.52 -15.45 9.39
N ALA A 98 -10.37 -14.78 8.60
CA ALA A 98 -10.49 -15.05 7.17
C ALA A 98 -9.32 -14.46 6.35
N LEU A 99 -8.61 -13.48 6.89
CA LEU A 99 -7.42 -12.92 6.25
C LEU A 99 -6.17 -13.81 6.42
N GLY A 100 -6.22 -14.78 7.35
CA GLY A 100 -5.13 -15.71 7.58
C GLY A 100 -3.89 -15.06 8.18
N GLU A 101 -2.72 -15.56 7.78
CA GLU A 101 -1.44 -15.05 8.24
C GLU A 101 -0.94 -13.88 7.39
N LEU A 102 -0.08 -13.07 7.99
CA LEU A 102 0.63 -12.00 7.30
C LEU A 102 1.51 -12.59 6.18
N GLU A 103 1.30 -12.14 4.95
CA GLU A 103 2.02 -12.66 3.79
C GLU A 103 3.33 -11.94 3.53
N LEU A 104 3.32 -10.61 3.68
CA LEU A 104 4.45 -9.75 3.35
C LEU A 104 4.49 -8.53 4.26
N SER A 105 5.69 -8.15 4.66
CA SER A 105 5.98 -6.82 5.23
C SER A 105 7.00 -6.12 4.35
N LEU A 106 6.58 -5.05 3.70
CA LEU A 106 7.36 -4.31 2.72
C LEU A 106 7.69 -2.91 3.27
N PRO A 107 8.95 -2.65 3.67
CA PRO A 107 9.37 -1.30 4.02
C PRO A 107 9.35 -0.40 2.78
N PHE A 108 8.94 0.84 2.96
CA PHE A 108 8.91 1.82 1.88
C PHE A 108 9.46 3.18 2.31
N LYS A 109 10.01 3.89 1.33
CA LYS A 109 10.26 5.34 1.39
C LYS A 109 9.49 5.99 0.26
N MET A 110 8.69 6.99 0.57
CA MET A 110 7.98 7.80 -0.39
C MET A 110 8.56 9.20 -0.39
N GLU A 111 9.21 9.58 -1.48
CA GLU A 111 9.85 10.88 -1.64
C GLU A 111 9.01 11.78 -2.56
N TRP A 112 8.77 13.00 -2.13
CA TRP A 112 7.98 13.99 -2.83
C TRP A 112 8.89 14.81 -3.76
N VAL A 113 8.29 15.46 -4.74
CA VAL A 113 9.03 16.36 -5.65
C VAL A 113 9.76 17.48 -4.91
N SER A 114 9.23 17.90 -3.76
CA SER A 114 9.86 18.90 -2.89
C SER A 114 11.09 18.39 -2.11
N GLY A 115 11.41 17.09 -2.21
CA GLY A 115 12.44 16.42 -1.41
C GLY A 115 12.00 16.00 -0.01
N HIS A 116 10.80 16.38 0.43
CA HIS A 116 10.22 15.79 1.63
C HIS A 116 9.93 14.31 1.44
N TYR A 117 9.96 13.54 2.50
CA TYR A 117 9.69 12.12 2.42
C TYR A 117 9.01 11.57 3.67
N GLU A 118 8.32 10.48 3.49
CA GLU A 118 7.83 9.63 4.58
C GLU A 118 8.38 8.21 4.42
N THR A 119 8.48 7.51 5.53
CA THR A 119 8.85 6.09 5.57
C THR A 119 7.75 5.28 6.22
N GLY A 120 7.76 3.98 6.01
CA GLY A 120 6.83 3.09 6.68
C GLY A 120 7.07 1.64 6.36
N ILE A 121 6.17 0.80 6.88
CA ILE A 121 6.08 -0.62 6.53
C ILE A 121 4.64 -0.89 6.10
N ALA A 122 4.48 -1.48 4.92
CA ALA A 122 3.21 -1.96 4.43
C ALA A 122 3.10 -3.46 4.70
N HIS A 123 2.08 -3.85 5.45
CA HIS A 123 1.82 -5.23 5.85
C HIS A 123 0.66 -5.78 5.01
N PHE A 124 0.89 -6.87 4.30
CA PHE A 124 -0.06 -7.43 3.36
C PHE A 124 -0.63 -8.75 3.86
N TYR A 125 -1.95 -8.82 3.81
CA TYR A 125 -2.73 -10.05 3.94
C TYR A 125 -3.29 -10.44 2.58
N ARG A 126 -3.69 -11.70 2.41
CA ARG A 126 -4.34 -12.18 1.20
C ARG A 126 -5.80 -12.54 1.50
N PHE A 127 -6.68 -12.15 0.57
CA PHE A 127 -8.06 -12.59 0.60
C PHE A 127 -8.56 -12.88 -0.81
N VAL A 128 -9.23 -14.02 -0.99
CA VAL A 128 -9.88 -14.37 -2.26
C VAL A 128 -11.38 -14.17 -2.11
N VAL A 129 -11.95 -13.28 -2.91
CA VAL A 129 -13.39 -13.04 -2.90
C VAL A 129 -14.15 -14.15 -3.59
N THR A 130 -15.45 -14.26 -3.32
CA THR A 130 -16.37 -15.08 -4.09
C THR A 130 -16.70 -14.45 -5.44
N ALA A 131 -17.18 -15.24 -6.40
CA ALA A 131 -17.46 -14.77 -7.75
C ALA A 131 -18.60 -13.72 -7.83
N ASP A 132 -19.42 -13.61 -6.82
CA ASP A 132 -20.53 -12.66 -6.70
C ASP A 132 -20.14 -11.35 -5.97
N PHE A 133 -18.87 -11.18 -5.60
CA PHE A 133 -18.38 -9.95 -4.98
C PHE A 133 -18.69 -8.74 -5.85
N LYS A 134 -19.24 -7.72 -5.23
CA LYS A 134 -19.48 -6.40 -5.83
C LYS A 134 -18.84 -5.35 -4.95
N MET A 135 -18.08 -4.50 -5.59
CA MET A 135 -17.50 -3.32 -4.96
C MET A 135 -18.60 -2.39 -4.47
N ASP A 136 -18.47 -1.92 -3.23
CA ASP A 136 -19.36 -0.93 -2.61
C ASP A 136 -18.50 0.21 -2.04
N ASP A 137 -18.59 1.37 -2.66
CA ASP A 137 -17.88 2.61 -2.30
C ASP A 137 -18.70 3.55 -1.41
N SER A 138 -19.82 3.09 -0.89
CA SER A 138 -20.72 3.90 -0.07
C SER A 138 -20.08 4.42 1.23
N ASN A 139 -19.07 3.70 1.71
CA ASN A 139 -18.34 4.06 2.92
C ASN A 139 -17.17 5.03 2.68
N TRP A 140 -16.87 5.36 1.43
CA TRP A 140 -15.76 6.26 1.11
C TRP A 140 -15.95 7.64 1.73
N THR A 141 -14.90 8.14 2.31
CA THR A 141 -14.78 9.51 2.79
C THR A 141 -14.88 10.52 1.64
N GLN A 142 -15.05 11.80 1.95
CA GLN A 142 -15.05 12.84 0.92
C GLN A 142 -13.69 12.97 0.22
N ASP A 143 -12.59 12.70 0.93
CA ASP A 143 -11.24 12.73 0.38
C ASP A 143 -11.04 11.56 -0.60
N GLU A 144 -11.45 10.34 -0.25
CA GLU A 144 -11.40 9.19 -1.14
C GLU A 144 -12.25 9.41 -2.41
N LYS A 145 -13.47 9.93 -2.26
CA LYS A 145 -14.33 10.28 -3.42
C LYS A 145 -13.73 11.32 -4.34
N ARG A 146 -12.89 12.21 -3.82
CA ARG A 146 -12.16 13.21 -4.61
C ARG A 146 -10.93 12.61 -5.28
N ASP A 147 -10.18 11.77 -4.56
CA ASP A 147 -8.84 11.36 -4.94
C ASP A 147 -8.80 10.05 -5.74
N VAL A 148 -9.79 9.16 -5.58
CA VAL A 148 -9.88 7.93 -6.36
C VAL A 148 -10.31 8.24 -7.80
N ILE A 149 -9.53 7.73 -8.75
CA ILE A 149 -9.76 7.91 -10.19
C ILE A 149 -10.60 6.76 -10.74
N GLU A 150 -10.19 5.54 -10.40
CA GLU A 150 -10.83 4.30 -10.85
C GLU A 150 -10.42 3.13 -9.95
N TYR A 151 -11.14 2.03 -10.06
CA TYR A 151 -10.78 0.74 -9.48
C TYR A 151 -11.10 -0.37 -10.46
N ARG A 152 -10.31 -1.45 -10.45
CA ARG A 152 -10.55 -2.62 -11.30
C ARG A 152 -9.76 -3.85 -10.87
N TRP A 153 -10.16 -4.97 -11.43
CA TRP A 153 -9.40 -6.21 -11.42
C TRP A 153 -8.30 -6.14 -12.48
N TRP A 154 -7.09 -6.50 -12.07
CA TRP A 154 -5.94 -6.56 -12.94
C TRP A 154 -5.43 -8.00 -13.08
N ASN A 155 -5.26 -8.46 -14.32
CA ASN A 155 -4.30 -9.53 -14.57
C ASN A 155 -2.91 -8.99 -14.19
N ILE A 156 -2.17 -9.72 -13.34
CA ILE A 156 -0.92 -9.20 -12.78
C ILE A 156 0.16 -9.03 -13.86
N ALA A 157 0.22 -9.95 -14.85
CA ALA A 157 1.16 -9.80 -15.95
C ALA A 157 0.86 -8.57 -16.81
N ASP A 158 -0.42 -8.29 -17.09
CA ASP A 158 -0.84 -7.10 -17.83
C ASP A 158 -0.52 -5.82 -17.05
N LEU A 159 -0.75 -5.82 -15.75
CA LEU A 159 -0.39 -4.70 -14.87
C LEU A 159 1.11 -4.39 -14.95
N LEU A 160 1.96 -5.40 -14.82
CA LEU A 160 3.42 -5.23 -14.84
C LEU A 160 3.93 -4.76 -16.21
N GLN A 161 3.24 -5.09 -17.30
CA GLN A 161 3.57 -4.64 -18.65
C GLN A 161 2.96 -3.29 -19.03
N SER A 162 2.00 -2.80 -18.29
CA SER A 162 1.23 -1.59 -18.62
C SER A 162 2.03 -0.29 -18.53
N GLY A 163 3.14 -0.28 -17.79
CA GLY A 163 3.87 0.94 -17.43
C GLY A 163 3.19 1.78 -16.34
N GLU A 164 2.10 1.30 -15.76
CA GLU A 164 1.40 1.95 -14.65
C GLU A 164 2.23 1.91 -13.35
N ILE A 165 2.09 2.93 -12.53
CA ILE A 165 2.77 2.99 -11.25
C ILE A 165 1.98 2.20 -10.22
N VAL A 166 2.63 1.22 -9.60
CA VAL A 166 2.08 0.39 -8.52
C VAL A 166 2.77 0.77 -7.21
N GLY A 167 2.02 0.92 -6.16
CA GLY A 167 2.56 1.27 -4.83
C GLY A 167 2.10 0.32 -3.72
N PRO A 168 2.82 0.32 -2.60
CA PRO A 168 4.02 1.10 -2.32
C PRO A 168 5.24 0.70 -3.16
N PRO A 169 6.34 1.48 -3.13
CA PRO A 169 7.58 1.08 -3.81
C PRO A 169 8.02 -0.34 -3.42
N GLY A 170 8.45 -1.14 -4.41
CA GLY A 170 8.81 -2.55 -4.23
C GLY A 170 7.67 -3.54 -4.46
N LEU A 171 6.40 -3.09 -4.47
CA LEU A 171 5.27 -3.99 -4.68
C LEU A 171 5.29 -4.65 -6.07
N ALA A 172 5.62 -3.89 -7.12
CA ALA A 172 5.67 -4.44 -8.48
C ALA A 172 6.68 -5.59 -8.60
N GLU A 173 7.87 -5.43 -7.99
CA GLU A 173 8.89 -6.48 -7.96
C GLU A 173 8.42 -7.72 -7.19
N TYR A 174 7.74 -7.51 -6.06
CA TYR A 174 7.15 -8.64 -5.32
C TYR A 174 6.13 -9.40 -6.17
N LEU A 175 5.23 -8.68 -6.86
CA LEU A 175 4.23 -9.28 -7.73
C LEU A 175 4.87 -10.06 -8.89
N GLU A 176 5.91 -9.51 -9.51
CA GLU A 176 6.66 -10.19 -10.57
C GLU A 176 7.24 -11.52 -10.09
N ASN A 177 7.86 -11.53 -8.92
CA ASN A 177 8.56 -12.71 -8.39
C ASN A 177 7.60 -13.80 -7.87
N HIS A 178 6.39 -13.44 -7.43
CA HIS A 178 5.50 -14.36 -6.71
C HIS A 178 4.21 -14.71 -7.45
N PHE A 179 3.83 -13.94 -8.49
CA PHE A 179 2.56 -14.11 -9.20
C PHE A 179 2.73 -14.31 -10.71
N SER A 180 3.87 -13.96 -11.33
CA SER A 180 4.08 -14.03 -12.78
C SER A 180 4.25 -15.43 -13.37
N GLY A 181 3.94 -16.48 -12.64
CA GLY A 181 4.14 -17.86 -13.06
C GLY A 181 2.92 -18.78 -12.90
N ARG A 182 1.73 -18.24 -12.77
CA ARG A 182 0.52 -19.05 -12.57
C ARG A 182 -0.49 -18.81 -13.66
#